data_b2b99fd77a28a86b9b28505e467df515
#
_entry.id   b2b99fd77a28a86b9b28505e467df515
#
_cell.length_a   1.000
_cell.length_b   1.000
_cell.length_c   1.000
_cell.angle_alpha   90.00
_cell.angle_beta   90.00
_cell.angle_gamma   90.00
#
_symmetry.space_group_name_H-M   'P 1'
#
loop_
_entity.id
_entity.type
_entity.pdbx_description
1 polymer ?
#
loop_
_entity_poly.entity_id
_entity_poly.type
_entity_poly.pdbx_seq_one_letter_code
_entity_poly.pdbx_strand_id
1 'polypeptide(L)'
;KENLRTALGGRTPDYLVVQHMEPDHTGAIVDTLREYPSLQVVASAKALDFMVQFNEGLDLSGRTLAVKDGSTLSLGGRTLHFITAPLVHWPEVIMTYDDGDGAMFTADAFGKFGTYDSHPDDWATEARRYYVNICGKYGPQVGKALDKVEKFDVRLICSLHGRVLEGEKLTEALRLYRVWSRYEVETPGVVVAFASIHG
;
A
#
# COMPACT_ATOMS: atom_id res chain seq x y z
N LYS A 1 18.47 2.13 0.10
CA LYS A 1 19.39 1.83 -1.03
C LYS A 1 20.20 0.57 -0.78
N GLU A 2 20.88 0.44 0.38
CA GLU A 2 21.70 -0.74 0.71
C GLU A 2 20.88 -2.04 0.64
N ASN A 3 19.72 -2.07 1.27
CA ASN A 3 18.81 -3.22 1.24
C ASN A 3 18.40 -3.60 -0.21
N LEU A 4 18.14 -2.60 -1.06
CA LEU A 4 17.81 -2.83 -2.47
C LEU A 4 18.99 -3.47 -3.22
N ARG A 5 20.20 -2.92 -3.06
CA ARG A 5 21.40 -3.48 -3.69
C ARG A 5 21.67 -4.91 -3.24
N THR A 6 21.52 -5.17 -1.95
CA THR A 6 21.65 -6.53 -1.39
C THR A 6 20.64 -7.49 -2.00
N ALA A 7 19.37 -7.08 -2.08
CA ALA A 7 18.31 -7.91 -2.66
C ALA A 7 18.50 -8.15 -4.17
N LEU A 8 19.01 -7.17 -4.90
CA LEU A 8 19.30 -7.29 -6.32
C LEU A 8 20.49 -8.20 -6.61
N GLY A 9 21.47 -8.31 -5.69
CA GLY A 9 22.64 -9.17 -5.89
C GLY A 9 23.42 -8.85 -7.17
N GLY A 10 23.54 -7.56 -7.52
CA GLY A 10 24.21 -7.10 -8.74
C GLY A 10 23.33 -7.08 -10.00
N ARG A 11 22.07 -7.52 -9.93
CA ARG A 11 21.11 -7.40 -11.03
C ARG A 11 20.59 -5.97 -11.16
N THR A 12 20.19 -5.61 -12.38
CA THR A 12 19.51 -4.34 -12.65
C THR A 12 17.99 -4.59 -12.62
N PRO A 13 17.20 -3.80 -11.88
CA PRO A 13 15.75 -3.93 -11.92
C PRO A 13 15.17 -3.36 -13.21
N ASP A 14 14.15 -4.02 -13.76
CA ASP A 14 13.45 -3.57 -14.97
C ASP A 14 12.33 -2.59 -14.62
N TYR A 15 11.63 -2.81 -13.50
CA TYR A 15 10.47 -2.03 -13.10
C TYR A 15 10.56 -1.57 -11.65
N LEU A 16 10.06 -0.36 -11.41
CA LEU A 16 9.77 0.21 -10.10
C LEU A 16 8.27 0.46 -10.01
N VAL A 17 7.55 -0.37 -9.26
CA VAL A 17 6.13 -0.14 -9.01
C VAL A 17 5.98 0.85 -7.87
N VAL A 18 5.35 2.00 -8.14
CA VAL A 18 5.07 3.04 -7.14
C VAL A 18 3.58 3.04 -6.84
N GLN A 19 3.24 2.54 -5.66
CA GLN A 19 1.85 2.36 -5.26
C GLN A 19 1.26 3.61 -4.62
N HIS A 20 2.10 4.45 -3.98
CA HIS A 20 1.70 5.61 -3.21
C HIS A 20 2.82 6.66 -3.19
N MET A 21 2.44 7.93 -3.17
CA MET A 21 3.37 9.05 -3.33
C MET A 21 3.63 9.85 -2.04
N GLU A 22 3.23 9.35 -0.88
CA GLU A 22 3.56 9.98 0.38
C GLU A 22 5.09 10.01 0.60
N PRO A 23 5.65 11.10 1.15
CA PRO A 23 7.11 11.32 1.21
C PRO A 23 7.90 10.24 1.95
N ASP A 24 7.33 9.56 2.94
CA ASP A 24 7.96 8.48 3.69
C ASP A 24 8.21 7.22 2.84
N HIS A 25 7.49 7.07 1.71
CA HIS A 25 7.69 5.98 0.75
C HIS A 25 8.53 6.39 -0.46
N THR A 26 8.56 7.67 -0.79
CA THR A 26 9.09 8.17 -2.06
C THR A 26 10.46 8.82 -1.99
N GLY A 27 10.99 9.03 -0.79
CA GLY A 27 12.25 9.75 -0.57
C GLY A 27 13.48 9.19 -1.31
N ALA A 28 13.46 7.91 -1.71
CA ALA A 28 14.57 7.28 -2.44
C ALA A 28 14.32 7.12 -3.96
N ILE A 29 13.14 7.53 -4.48
CA ILE A 29 12.79 7.30 -5.89
C ILE A 29 13.78 7.95 -6.85
N VAL A 30 14.04 9.25 -6.70
CA VAL A 30 14.94 10.00 -7.61
C VAL A 30 16.33 9.39 -7.64
N ASP A 31 16.85 9.04 -6.48
CA ASP A 31 18.16 8.42 -6.38
C ASP A 31 18.20 7.01 -7.00
N THR A 32 17.11 6.26 -6.86
CA THR A 32 16.97 4.94 -7.49
C THR A 32 16.93 5.07 -9.01
N LEU A 33 16.18 6.04 -9.53
CA LEU A 33 16.11 6.32 -10.96
C LEU A 33 17.43 6.81 -11.56
N ARG A 34 18.26 7.52 -10.78
CA ARG A 34 19.62 7.91 -11.20
C ARG A 34 20.57 6.72 -11.20
N GLU A 35 20.45 5.83 -10.22
CA GLU A 35 21.29 4.63 -10.10
C GLU A 35 20.98 3.60 -11.19
N TYR A 36 19.71 3.51 -11.61
CA TYR A 36 19.23 2.57 -12.64
C TYR A 36 18.57 3.31 -13.80
N PRO A 37 19.33 3.82 -14.77
CA PRO A 37 18.80 4.66 -15.86
C PRO A 37 17.80 3.96 -16.79
N SER A 38 17.87 2.64 -16.91
CA SER A 38 16.94 1.81 -17.72
C SER A 38 15.64 1.45 -16.99
N LEU A 39 15.54 1.72 -15.69
CA LEU A 39 14.41 1.37 -14.86
C LEU A 39 13.14 2.08 -15.32
N GLN A 40 12.06 1.33 -15.53
CA GLN A 40 10.75 1.87 -15.86
C GLN A 40 9.89 2.03 -14.60
N VAL A 41 9.26 3.19 -14.45
CA VAL A 41 8.31 3.47 -13.36
C VAL A 41 6.92 3.01 -13.76
N VAL A 42 6.33 2.15 -12.95
CA VAL A 42 4.97 1.65 -13.10
C VAL A 42 4.11 2.25 -11.98
N ALA A 43 3.14 3.07 -12.34
CA ALA A 43 2.29 3.77 -11.37
C ALA A 43 0.96 4.21 -11.99
N SER A 44 0.02 4.70 -11.18
CA SER A 44 -1.15 5.40 -11.72
C SER A 44 -0.71 6.70 -12.42
N ALA A 45 -1.48 7.16 -13.41
CA ALA A 45 -1.17 8.42 -14.09
C ALA A 45 -1.05 9.58 -13.08
N LYS A 46 -1.91 9.60 -12.06
CA LYS A 46 -1.87 10.62 -11.01
C LYS A 46 -0.61 10.54 -10.13
N ALA A 47 -0.13 9.34 -9.84
CA ALA A 47 1.13 9.17 -9.12
C ALA A 47 2.33 9.66 -9.94
N LEU A 48 2.33 9.43 -11.25
CA LEU A 48 3.35 9.97 -12.15
C LEU A 48 3.35 11.51 -12.17
N ASP A 49 2.16 12.13 -12.18
CA ASP A 49 2.03 13.59 -12.08
C ASP A 49 2.58 14.11 -10.74
N PHE A 50 2.25 13.45 -9.62
CA PHE A 50 2.77 13.81 -8.30
C PHE A 50 4.29 13.65 -8.23
N MET A 51 4.82 12.60 -8.85
CA MET A 51 6.27 12.35 -8.85
C MET A 51 7.04 13.50 -9.50
N VAL A 52 6.56 14.03 -10.61
CA VAL A 52 7.17 15.19 -11.27
C VAL A 52 6.96 16.46 -10.45
N GLN A 53 5.77 16.67 -9.88
CA GLN A 53 5.47 17.85 -9.07
C GLN A 53 6.30 17.91 -7.77
N PHE A 54 6.55 16.76 -7.14
CA PHE A 54 7.30 16.71 -5.88
C PHE A 54 8.82 16.73 -6.08
N ASN A 55 9.29 16.50 -7.32
CA ASN A 55 10.72 16.41 -7.62
C ASN A 55 11.07 17.32 -8.80
N GLU A 56 11.34 18.58 -8.50
CA GLU A 56 11.72 19.58 -9.51
C GLU A 56 12.88 19.09 -10.40
N GLY A 57 12.70 19.21 -11.71
CA GLY A 57 13.70 18.79 -12.71
C GLY A 57 13.77 17.28 -12.96
N LEU A 58 12.87 16.48 -12.38
CA LEU A 58 12.79 15.05 -12.69
C LEU A 58 12.19 14.84 -14.10
N ASP A 59 12.99 14.26 -14.98
CA ASP A 59 12.54 13.81 -16.31
C ASP A 59 12.26 12.32 -16.30
N LEU A 60 11.02 11.96 -16.58
CA LEU A 60 10.52 10.58 -16.71
C LEU A 60 10.22 10.19 -18.17
N SER A 61 10.62 11.01 -19.14
CA SER A 61 10.31 10.78 -20.56
C SER A 61 10.79 9.42 -21.04
N GLY A 62 9.87 8.63 -21.59
CA GLY A 62 10.16 7.28 -22.08
C GLY A 62 10.41 6.22 -20.99
N ARG A 63 10.23 6.56 -19.72
CA ARG A 63 10.54 5.68 -18.58
C ARG A 63 9.31 5.38 -17.71
N THR A 64 8.11 5.56 -18.24
CA THR A 64 6.87 5.37 -17.47
C THR A 64 5.94 4.37 -18.13
N LEU A 65 5.27 3.59 -17.29
CA LEU A 65 4.15 2.74 -17.64
C LEU A 65 2.96 3.11 -16.74
N ALA A 66 2.04 3.91 -17.28
CA ALA A 66 0.83 4.27 -16.56
C ALA A 66 -0.14 3.09 -16.50
N VAL A 67 -0.57 2.72 -15.30
CA VAL A 67 -1.53 1.63 -15.06
C VAL A 67 -2.85 2.17 -14.53
N LYS A 68 -3.90 1.42 -14.79
CA LYS A 68 -5.27 1.69 -14.33
C LYS A 68 -5.89 0.43 -13.73
N ASP A 69 -7.09 0.55 -13.24
CA ASP A 69 -7.84 -0.59 -12.69
C ASP A 69 -7.95 -1.73 -13.72
N GLY A 70 -7.54 -2.92 -13.32
CA GLY A 70 -7.53 -4.11 -14.18
C GLY A 70 -6.36 -4.20 -15.16
N SER A 71 -5.43 -3.25 -15.18
CA SER A 71 -4.17 -3.41 -15.96
C SER A 71 -3.35 -4.58 -15.43
N THR A 72 -2.56 -5.19 -16.32
CA THR A 72 -1.62 -6.26 -15.96
C THR A 72 -0.24 -5.99 -16.54
N LEU A 73 0.79 -6.54 -15.91
CA LEU A 73 2.18 -6.52 -16.39
C LEU A 73 2.77 -7.92 -16.24
N SER A 74 3.09 -8.55 -17.36
CA SER A 74 3.78 -9.84 -17.36
C SER A 74 5.27 -9.66 -17.06
N LEU A 75 5.77 -10.45 -16.11
CA LEU A 75 7.19 -10.56 -15.77
C LEU A 75 7.80 -11.88 -16.28
N GLY A 76 7.15 -12.52 -17.27
CA GLY A 76 7.52 -13.82 -17.80
C GLY A 76 6.90 -14.96 -17.00
N GLY A 77 7.48 -15.33 -15.87
CA GLY A 77 6.99 -16.44 -15.04
C GLY A 77 5.82 -16.09 -14.10
N ARG A 78 5.44 -14.83 -14.02
CA ARG A 78 4.32 -14.32 -13.19
C ARG A 78 3.75 -13.04 -13.77
N THR A 79 2.57 -12.65 -13.30
CA THR A 79 1.87 -11.46 -13.74
C THR A 79 1.52 -10.58 -12.55
N LEU A 80 1.79 -9.29 -12.68
CA LEU A 80 1.27 -8.29 -11.76
C LEU A 80 -0.10 -7.79 -12.24
N HIS A 81 -1.07 -7.73 -11.33
CA HIS A 81 -2.40 -7.20 -11.58
C HIS A 81 -2.58 -5.91 -10.76
N PHE A 82 -3.02 -4.85 -11.41
CA PHE A 82 -3.16 -3.54 -10.77
C PHE A 82 -4.60 -3.21 -10.44
N ILE A 83 -4.82 -2.73 -9.23
CA ILE A 83 -6.11 -2.34 -8.67
C ILE A 83 -6.00 -0.89 -8.24
N THR A 84 -6.87 -0.01 -8.75
CA THR A 84 -6.92 1.35 -8.22
C THR A 84 -7.69 1.38 -6.90
N ALA A 85 -7.13 2.06 -5.92
CA ALA A 85 -7.68 2.22 -4.57
C ALA A 85 -7.70 3.72 -4.17
N PRO A 86 -8.38 4.59 -4.97
CA PRO A 86 -8.36 6.02 -4.73
C PRO A 86 -8.95 6.35 -3.35
N LEU A 87 -8.28 7.27 -2.63
CA LEU A 87 -8.60 7.69 -1.27
C LEU A 87 -8.43 6.59 -0.20
N VAL A 88 -7.62 5.58 -0.53
CA VAL A 88 -7.15 4.59 0.44
C VAL A 88 -5.60 4.70 0.55
N HIS A 89 -4.96 5.80 1.08
CA HIS A 89 -5.77 6.93 1.55
C HIS A 89 -5.64 8.18 0.67
N TRP A 90 -4.74 8.23 -0.31
CA TRP A 90 -4.58 9.31 -1.28
C TRP A 90 -5.22 8.97 -2.63
N PRO A 91 -5.49 9.99 -3.49
CA PRO A 91 -6.26 9.77 -4.73
C PRO A 91 -5.54 8.96 -5.81
N GLU A 92 -4.21 8.85 -5.75
CA GLU A 92 -3.37 8.17 -6.74
C GLU A 92 -3.07 6.70 -6.41
N VAL A 93 -3.47 6.23 -5.23
CA VAL A 93 -3.10 4.92 -4.71
C VAL A 93 -3.54 3.78 -5.63
N ILE A 94 -2.60 2.87 -5.87
CA ILE A 94 -2.85 1.56 -6.47
C ILE A 94 -2.43 0.45 -5.51
N MET A 95 -3.06 -0.70 -5.65
CA MET A 95 -2.61 -1.97 -5.06
C MET A 95 -2.12 -2.89 -6.18
N THR A 96 -1.21 -3.79 -5.89
CA THR A 96 -0.64 -4.70 -6.87
C THR A 96 -0.71 -6.13 -6.36
N TYR A 97 -1.33 -7.02 -7.13
CA TYR A 97 -1.35 -8.45 -6.85
C TYR A 97 -0.33 -9.17 -7.75
N ASP A 98 0.55 -9.94 -7.13
CA ASP A 98 1.47 -10.87 -7.79
C ASP A 98 0.87 -12.26 -7.77
N ASP A 99 0.53 -12.80 -8.94
CA ASP A 99 -0.10 -14.12 -9.06
C ASP A 99 0.85 -15.29 -8.78
N GLY A 100 2.16 -15.06 -8.86
CA GLY A 100 3.17 -16.07 -8.58
C GLY A 100 3.20 -16.50 -7.11
N ASP A 101 3.24 -15.53 -6.20
CA ASP A 101 3.31 -15.77 -4.76
C ASP A 101 1.95 -15.57 -4.06
N GLY A 102 0.91 -15.09 -4.76
CA GLY A 102 -0.36 -14.70 -4.16
C GLY A 102 -0.23 -13.49 -3.23
N ALA A 103 0.73 -12.61 -3.53
CA ALA A 103 1.05 -11.46 -2.70
C ALA A 103 0.29 -10.21 -3.15
N MET A 104 -0.44 -9.61 -2.23
CA MET A 104 -1.11 -8.33 -2.43
C MET A 104 -0.30 -7.22 -1.75
N PHE A 105 0.28 -6.34 -2.53
CA PHE A 105 0.93 -5.11 -2.08
C PHE A 105 -0.13 -4.01 -1.99
N THR A 106 -0.38 -3.50 -0.80
CA THR A 106 -1.59 -2.73 -0.48
C THR A 106 -1.35 -1.24 -0.23
N ALA A 107 -0.16 -0.72 -0.54
CA ALA A 107 0.26 0.59 -0.07
C ALA A 107 0.10 0.68 1.46
N ASP A 108 -0.54 1.71 1.97
CA ASP A 108 -0.75 1.91 3.41
C ASP A 108 -1.88 1.07 4.02
N ALA A 109 -2.78 0.58 3.19
CA ALA A 109 -3.85 -0.27 3.71
C ALA A 109 -3.29 -1.51 4.39
N PHE A 110 -3.92 -1.91 5.50
CA PHE A 110 -3.47 -2.98 6.40
C PHE A 110 -2.20 -2.67 7.20
N GLY A 111 -1.73 -1.41 7.17
CA GLY A 111 -0.64 -0.94 7.98
C GLY A 111 -0.97 -0.85 9.47
N LYS A 112 0.06 -0.70 10.29
CA LYS A 112 -0.05 -0.44 11.72
C LYS A 112 0.95 0.62 12.16
N PHE A 113 0.70 1.27 13.29
CA PHE A 113 1.70 2.10 13.95
C PHE A 113 2.78 1.25 14.65
N GLY A 114 3.91 1.89 14.92
CA GLY A 114 5.05 1.29 15.59
C GLY A 114 6.06 0.65 14.65
N THR A 115 7.20 0.24 15.21
CA THR A 115 8.26 -0.42 14.45
C THR A 115 7.85 -1.83 14.01
N TYR A 116 8.57 -2.38 13.05
CA TYR A 116 8.31 -3.71 12.49
C TYR A 116 8.21 -4.81 13.56
N ASP A 117 9.03 -4.75 14.58
CA ASP A 117 9.13 -5.72 15.67
C ASP A 117 8.37 -5.32 16.96
N SER A 118 7.79 -4.12 17.01
CA SER A 118 7.01 -3.69 18.15
C SER A 118 5.70 -4.46 18.22
N HIS A 119 5.40 -5.04 19.39
CA HIS A 119 4.14 -5.75 19.66
C HIS A 119 3.76 -6.75 18.54
N PRO A 120 4.60 -7.78 18.27
CA PRO A 120 4.41 -8.66 17.12
C PRO A 120 3.09 -9.44 17.14
N ASP A 121 2.50 -9.62 18.32
CA ASP A 121 1.27 -10.39 18.50
C ASP A 121 0.01 -9.52 18.57
N ASP A 122 0.15 -8.19 18.65
CA ASP A 122 -0.97 -7.23 18.71
C ASP A 122 -1.03 -6.33 17.48
N TRP A 123 -1.19 -6.95 16.31
CA TRP A 123 -1.41 -6.18 15.08
C TRP A 123 -2.72 -5.38 15.14
N ALA A 124 -3.78 -5.97 15.64
CA ALA A 124 -5.13 -5.41 15.54
C ALA A 124 -5.29 -4.08 16.27
N THR A 125 -4.71 -3.91 17.46
CA THR A 125 -4.81 -2.67 18.25
C THR A 125 -4.17 -1.50 17.52
N GLU A 126 -2.92 -1.66 17.05
CA GLU A 126 -2.20 -0.59 16.38
C GLU A 126 -2.70 -0.37 14.94
N ALA A 127 -3.17 -1.42 14.26
CA ALA A 127 -3.79 -1.31 12.96
C ALA A 127 -5.14 -0.58 13.02
N ARG A 128 -5.94 -0.77 14.08
CA ARG A 128 -7.19 -0.03 14.29
C ARG A 128 -6.92 1.45 14.46
N ARG A 129 -5.93 1.81 15.28
CA ARG A 129 -5.50 3.20 15.44
C ARG A 129 -5.02 3.80 14.11
N TYR A 130 -4.21 3.05 13.38
CA TYR A 130 -3.72 3.44 12.06
C TYR A 130 -4.87 3.64 11.09
N TYR A 131 -5.77 2.66 10.97
CA TYR A 131 -6.95 2.74 10.10
C TYR A 131 -7.81 3.96 10.38
N VAL A 132 -8.16 4.22 11.64
CA VAL A 132 -9.00 5.36 12.02
C VAL A 132 -8.38 6.68 11.60
N ASN A 133 -7.06 6.82 11.77
CA ASN A 133 -6.34 8.05 11.42
C ASN A 133 -6.16 8.22 9.91
N ILE A 134 -5.88 7.16 9.17
CA ILE A 134 -5.45 7.21 7.76
C ILE A 134 -6.65 6.99 6.82
N CYS A 135 -7.38 5.91 6.97
CA CYS A 135 -8.46 5.48 6.08
C CYS A 135 -9.87 5.71 6.63
N GLY A 136 -10.03 5.98 7.92
CA GLY A 136 -11.32 5.91 8.61
C GLY A 136 -12.43 6.74 7.99
N LYS A 137 -12.13 7.95 7.52
CA LYS A 137 -13.12 8.81 6.84
C LYS A 137 -13.52 8.31 5.44
N TYR A 138 -12.77 7.36 4.88
CA TYR A 138 -12.97 6.83 3.54
C TYR A 138 -13.50 5.38 3.54
N GLY A 139 -14.23 4.98 4.56
CA GLY A 139 -14.78 3.62 4.70
C GLY A 139 -15.42 3.07 3.41
N PRO A 140 -16.31 3.81 2.70
CA PRO A 140 -16.88 3.32 1.44
C PRO A 140 -15.84 3.05 0.34
N GLN A 141 -14.75 3.81 0.27
CA GLN A 141 -13.67 3.59 -0.68
C GLN A 141 -12.83 2.37 -0.30
N VAL A 142 -12.56 2.19 1.00
CA VAL A 142 -11.94 0.97 1.51
C VAL A 142 -12.79 -0.25 1.18
N GLY A 143 -14.10 -0.19 1.40
CA GLY A 143 -15.02 -1.27 1.03
C GLY A 143 -14.93 -1.67 -0.44
N LYS A 144 -14.92 -0.67 -1.35
CA LYS A 144 -14.74 -0.91 -2.79
C LYS A 144 -13.37 -1.51 -3.15
N ALA A 145 -12.31 -1.11 -2.46
CA ALA A 145 -10.99 -1.72 -2.66
C ALA A 145 -10.98 -3.17 -2.20
N LEU A 146 -11.58 -3.48 -1.04
CA LEU A 146 -11.74 -4.86 -0.54
C LEU A 146 -12.52 -5.74 -1.52
N ASP A 147 -13.63 -5.24 -2.12
CA ASP A 147 -14.41 -5.97 -3.12
C ASP A 147 -13.59 -6.38 -4.35
N LYS A 148 -12.52 -5.62 -4.64
CA LYS A 148 -11.60 -5.96 -5.72
C LYS A 148 -10.52 -6.94 -5.26
N VAL A 149 -9.95 -6.73 -4.07
CA VAL A 149 -8.92 -7.59 -3.46
C VAL A 149 -9.43 -9.02 -3.28
N GLU A 150 -10.68 -9.18 -2.82
CA GLU A 150 -11.32 -10.48 -2.57
C GLU A 150 -11.56 -11.33 -3.85
N LYS A 151 -11.34 -10.75 -5.04
CA LYS A 151 -11.42 -11.51 -6.31
C LYS A 151 -10.15 -12.30 -6.61
N PHE A 152 -9.08 -12.08 -5.85
CA PHE A 152 -7.79 -12.76 -6.02
C PHE A 152 -7.58 -13.78 -4.90
N ASP A 153 -6.77 -14.81 -5.19
CA ASP A 153 -6.32 -15.78 -4.19
C ASP A 153 -5.16 -15.18 -3.38
N VAL A 154 -5.50 -14.26 -2.47
CA VAL A 154 -4.52 -13.55 -1.65
C VAL A 154 -4.02 -14.46 -0.55
N ARG A 155 -2.74 -14.76 -0.56
CA ARG A 155 -2.03 -15.54 0.46
C ARG A 155 -1.18 -14.67 1.38
N LEU A 156 -0.71 -13.54 0.88
CA LEU A 156 0.12 -12.59 1.61
C LEU A 156 -0.43 -11.18 1.43
N ILE A 157 -0.51 -10.39 2.49
CA ILE A 157 -0.69 -8.93 2.41
C ILE A 157 0.62 -8.26 2.81
N CYS A 158 1.12 -7.42 1.90
CA CYS A 158 2.35 -6.65 2.06
C CYS A 158 2.00 -5.17 2.11
N SER A 159 1.82 -4.64 3.32
CA SER A 159 1.62 -3.21 3.56
C SER A 159 2.96 -2.47 3.63
N LEU A 160 2.95 -1.16 3.37
CA LEU A 160 4.12 -0.30 3.54
C LEU A 160 4.48 -0.10 5.02
N HIS A 161 3.52 -0.26 5.94
CA HIS A 161 3.72 -0.16 7.38
C HIS A 161 3.37 -1.44 8.11
N GLY A 162 4.34 -2.08 8.74
CA GLY A 162 4.14 -3.28 9.55
C GLY A 162 4.70 -4.55 8.91
N ARG A 163 4.22 -5.69 9.40
CA ARG A 163 4.64 -7.01 8.94
C ARG A 163 3.78 -7.52 7.79
N VAL A 164 4.33 -8.43 7.02
CA VAL A 164 3.54 -9.26 6.12
C VAL A 164 2.49 -10.03 6.91
N LEU A 165 1.25 -10.01 6.43
CA LEU A 165 0.14 -10.75 7.01
C LEU A 165 -0.14 -11.99 6.17
N GLU A 166 -0.24 -13.14 6.84
CA GLU A 166 -0.51 -14.43 6.24
C GLU A 166 -1.37 -15.31 7.16
N GLY A 167 -1.99 -16.34 6.62
CA GLY A 167 -2.80 -17.31 7.38
C GLY A 167 -3.92 -16.66 8.17
N GLU A 168 -4.02 -16.97 9.46
CA GLU A 168 -5.05 -16.44 10.35
C GLU A 168 -5.00 -14.92 10.50
N LYS A 169 -3.78 -14.33 10.52
CA LYS A 169 -3.61 -12.87 10.62
C LYS A 169 -4.13 -12.14 9.38
N LEU A 170 -3.95 -12.71 8.20
CA LEU A 170 -4.53 -12.19 6.96
C LEU A 170 -6.05 -12.24 7.00
N THR A 171 -6.61 -13.37 7.40
CA THR A 171 -8.07 -13.56 7.52
C THR A 171 -8.68 -12.57 8.51
N GLU A 172 -8.05 -12.39 9.67
CA GLU A 172 -8.47 -11.41 10.66
C GLU A 172 -8.41 -9.99 10.12
N ALA A 173 -7.32 -9.64 9.44
CA ALA A 173 -7.13 -8.30 8.86
C ALA A 173 -8.20 -7.95 7.84
N LEU A 174 -8.52 -8.86 6.92
CA LEU A 174 -9.60 -8.68 5.95
C LEU A 174 -10.95 -8.50 6.63
N ARG A 175 -11.25 -9.33 7.64
CA ARG A 175 -12.49 -9.23 8.43
C ARG A 175 -12.60 -7.88 9.13
N LEU A 176 -11.54 -7.44 9.82
CA LEU A 176 -11.53 -6.18 10.56
C LEU A 176 -11.67 -4.97 9.62
N TYR A 177 -10.93 -4.96 8.51
CA TYR A 177 -11.06 -3.90 7.50
C TYR A 177 -12.48 -3.85 6.93
N ARG A 178 -13.14 -4.99 6.76
CA ARG A 178 -14.55 -5.03 6.32
C ARG A 178 -15.49 -4.42 7.36
N VAL A 179 -15.33 -4.74 8.65
CA VAL A 179 -16.07 -4.14 9.77
C VAL A 179 -15.84 -2.62 9.83
N TRP A 180 -14.58 -2.21 9.82
CA TRP A 180 -14.23 -0.79 9.94
C TRP A 180 -14.69 0.04 8.73
N SER A 181 -14.63 -0.52 7.52
CA SER A 181 -15.07 0.17 6.30
C SER A 181 -16.57 0.44 6.26
N ARG A 182 -17.35 -0.30 7.01
CA ARG A 182 -18.81 -0.16 7.14
C ARG A 182 -19.23 0.64 8.37
N TYR A 183 -18.25 1.09 9.17
CA TYR A 183 -18.50 1.73 10.47
C TYR A 183 -19.31 0.85 11.42
N GLU A 184 -19.18 -0.46 11.29
CA GLU A 184 -19.83 -1.44 12.15
C GLU A 184 -19.13 -1.49 13.52
N VAL A 185 -19.88 -1.79 14.56
CA VAL A 185 -19.38 -1.95 15.92
C VAL A 185 -18.55 -3.23 16.00
N GLU A 186 -17.27 -3.10 16.29
CA GLU A 186 -16.37 -4.25 16.47
C GLU A 186 -16.64 -4.98 17.78
N THR A 187 -16.88 -4.21 18.85
CA THR A 187 -17.22 -4.74 20.18
C THR A 187 -18.39 -3.94 20.73
N PRO A 188 -19.49 -4.58 21.14
CA PRO A 188 -20.61 -3.88 21.80
C PRO A 188 -20.14 -3.16 23.05
N GLY A 189 -20.57 -1.91 23.21
CA GLY A 189 -20.17 -1.10 24.36
C GLY A 189 -20.79 0.29 24.35
N VAL A 190 -20.42 1.07 25.34
CA VAL A 190 -20.79 2.47 25.45
C VAL A 190 -19.52 3.32 25.41
N VAL A 191 -19.50 4.33 24.54
CA VAL A 191 -18.44 5.33 24.50
C VAL A 191 -18.92 6.59 25.19
N VAL A 192 -18.18 7.05 26.18
CA VAL A 192 -18.40 8.35 26.81
C VAL A 192 -17.29 9.29 26.34
N ALA A 193 -17.65 10.29 25.53
CA ALA A 193 -16.74 11.36 25.16
C ALA A 193 -16.95 12.56 26.10
N PHE A 194 -15.87 13.06 26.64
CA PHE A 194 -15.91 14.26 27.46
C PHE A 194 -14.72 15.18 27.14
N ALA A 195 -14.90 16.46 27.39
CA ALA A 195 -13.82 17.45 27.28
C ALA A 195 -13.76 18.22 28.58
N SER A 196 -12.56 18.58 29.04
CA SER A 196 -12.30 19.40 30.19
C SER A 196 -11.33 20.51 29.82
N ILE A 197 -11.60 21.73 30.30
CA ILE A 197 -10.68 22.86 30.16
C ILE A 197 -9.53 22.82 31.18
N HIS A 198 -9.59 21.90 32.12
CA HIS A 198 -8.60 21.75 33.20
C HIS A 198 -7.77 20.46 33.10
N GLY A 199 -7.88 19.72 31.98
CA GLY A 199 -7.15 18.46 31.69
C GLY A 199 -7.88 17.24 32.18
#